data_cc847276cf37adec5c80ef2bbbcdd005
#
_entry.id   cc847276cf37adec5c80ef2bbbcdd005
#
_cell.length_a   1.000
_cell.length_b   1.000
_cell.length_c   1.000
_cell.angle_alpha   90.00
_cell.angle_beta   90.00
_cell.angle_gamma   90.00
#
_symmetry.space_group_name_H-M   'P 1'
#
loop_
_entity.id
_entity.type
_entity.pdbx_description
1 polymer ?
#
loop_
_entity_poly.entity_id
_entity_poly.type
_entity_poly.pdbx_seq_one_letter_code
_entity_poly.pdbx_strand_id
1 'polypeptide(L)'
;KEWNADSMDSEPLAQAFCREAALILEGMDALWRQADAMRANPAFPPPYVRTLQSDKGSLDGLRTACDKGMSALCGALGTLKFATLGRFKPATGDEERLAGDFKDLRNRIKDLADDLKKLLPADFEQGVADMQAMGPATRGLAKAVRRFHDRFQARKLSEACIDFGDLEH
;
A
#
# COMPACT_ATOMS: atom_id res chain seq x y z
N LYS A 1 22.07 14.93 2.62
CA LYS A 1 20.79 14.82 3.33
C LYS A 1 20.86 13.48 4.05
N GLU A 2 20.78 13.46 5.36
CA GLU A 2 20.63 12.22 6.12
C GLU A 2 19.18 11.75 5.97
N TRP A 3 19.00 10.53 5.57
CA TRP A 3 17.70 9.91 5.42
C TRP A 3 17.34 9.30 6.77
N ASN A 4 16.20 9.69 7.32
CA ASN A 4 15.57 9.07 8.49
C ASN A 4 14.10 8.84 8.16
N ALA A 5 13.35 8.16 9.05
CA ALA A 5 11.94 7.86 8.82
C ALA A 5 11.12 9.12 8.52
N ASP A 6 11.31 10.19 9.29
CA ASP A 6 10.57 11.46 9.12
C ASP A 6 10.93 12.17 7.80
N SER A 7 12.20 12.09 7.36
CA SER A 7 12.62 12.67 6.08
C SER A 7 12.10 11.88 4.89
N MET A 8 11.88 10.56 5.06
CA MET A 8 11.30 9.70 4.02
C MET A 8 9.85 10.04 3.73
N ASP A 9 9.03 10.31 4.75
CA ASP A 9 7.62 10.66 4.57
C ASP A 9 7.41 11.95 3.75
N SER A 10 8.40 12.84 3.72
CA SER A 10 8.40 14.04 2.89
C SER A 10 8.83 13.82 1.44
N GLU A 11 9.36 12.65 1.08
CA GLU A 11 9.83 12.36 -0.26
C GLU A 11 8.66 12.10 -1.24
N PRO A 12 8.75 12.57 -2.49
CA PRO A 12 7.66 12.44 -3.47
C PRO A 12 7.21 10.98 -3.71
N LEU A 13 8.13 10.02 -3.62
CA LEU A 13 7.84 8.60 -3.77
C LEU A 13 6.99 8.08 -2.62
N ALA A 14 7.33 8.40 -1.37
CA ALA A 14 6.56 8.01 -0.20
C ALA A 14 5.15 8.63 -0.23
N GLN A 15 5.05 9.90 -0.64
CA GLN A 15 3.77 10.56 -0.81
C GLN A 15 2.92 9.94 -1.92
N ALA A 16 3.55 9.57 -3.06
CA ALA A 16 2.85 8.85 -4.13
C ALA A 16 2.35 7.50 -3.64
N PHE A 17 3.18 6.79 -2.87
CA PHE A 17 2.82 5.52 -2.26
C PHE A 17 1.62 5.66 -1.30
N CYS A 18 1.63 6.66 -0.39
CA CYS A 18 0.52 6.92 0.51
C CYS A 18 -0.77 7.27 -0.24
N ARG A 19 -0.69 7.95 -1.40
CA ARG A 19 -1.87 8.20 -2.25
C ARG A 19 -2.44 6.91 -2.82
N GLU A 20 -1.61 6.01 -3.33
CA GLU A 20 -2.06 4.70 -3.82
C GLU A 20 -2.65 3.85 -2.69
N ALA A 21 -2.01 3.85 -1.52
CA ALA A 21 -2.53 3.16 -0.34
C ALA A 21 -3.91 3.72 0.06
N ALA A 22 -4.10 5.03 0.01
CA ALA A 22 -5.39 5.67 0.31
C ALA A 22 -6.50 5.19 -0.64
N LEU A 23 -6.22 5.03 -1.94
CA LEU A 23 -7.19 4.49 -2.91
C LEU A 23 -7.58 3.04 -2.59
N ILE A 24 -6.60 2.20 -2.21
CA ILE A 24 -6.88 0.82 -1.78
C ILE A 24 -7.75 0.82 -0.52
N LEU A 25 -7.43 1.67 0.47
CA LEU A 25 -8.20 1.82 1.71
C LEU A 25 -9.62 2.32 1.45
N GLU A 26 -9.84 3.20 0.47
CA GLU A 26 -11.17 3.61 0.01
C GLU A 26 -11.96 2.44 -0.58
N GLY A 27 -11.31 1.59 -1.37
CA GLY A 27 -11.88 0.35 -1.89
C GLY A 27 -12.29 -0.61 -0.78
N MET A 28 -11.43 -0.80 0.23
CA MET A 28 -11.75 -1.63 1.40
C MET A 28 -12.94 -1.07 2.19
N ASP A 29 -13.01 0.25 2.39
CA ASP A 29 -14.12 0.90 3.08
C ASP A 29 -15.43 0.80 2.29
N ALA A 30 -15.39 0.84 0.97
CA ALA A 30 -16.56 0.62 0.12
C ALA A 30 -17.09 -0.81 0.27
N LEU A 31 -16.22 -1.82 0.27
CA LEU A 31 -16.61 -3.22 0.53
C LEU A 31 -17.16 -3.40 1.94
N TRP A 32 -16.54 -2.75 2.93
CA TRP A 32 -17.03 -2.78 4.30
C TRP A 32 -18.44 -2.18 4.40
N ARG A 33 -18.71 -1.04 3.74
CA ARG A 33 -20.07 -0.43 3.71
C ARG A 33 -21.10 -1.35 3.07
N GLN A 34 -20.73 -2.09 2.03
CA GLN A 34 -21.62 -3.10 1.44
C GLN A 34 -21.93 -4.20 2.45
N ALA A 35 -20.90 -4.70 3.17
CA ALA A 35 -21.08 -5.70 4.22
C ALA A 35 -21.93 -5.18 5.39
N ASP A 36 -21.76 -3.91 5.79
CA ASP A 36 -22.57 -3.28 6.86
C ASP A 36 -24.03 -3.09 6.45
N ALA A 37 -24.31 -2.76 5.20
CA ALA A 37 -25.68 -2.64 4.69
C ALA A 37 -26.45 -3.95 4.76
N MET A 38 -25.78 -5.11 4.72
CA MET A 38 -26.42 -6.43 4.86
C MET A 38 -27.06 -6.63 6.23
N ARG A 39 -26.64 -5.89 7.27
CA ARG A 39 -27.21 -5.94 8.63
C ARG A 39 -28.68 -5.53 8.69
N ALA A 40 -29.15 -4.78 7.70
CA ALA A 40 -30.57 -4.41 7.61
C ALA A 40 -31.49 -5.61 7.33
N ASN A 41 -30.92 -6.72 6.83
CA ASN A 41 -31.68 -7.93 6.57
C ASN A 41 -31.82 -8.76 7.86
N PRO A 42 -33.06 -9.16 8.26
CA PRO A 42 -33.29 -9.98 9.46
C PRO A 42 -32.58 -11.33 9.45
N ALA A 43 -32.28 -11.87 8.28
CA ALA A 43 -31.53 -13.12 8.10
C ALA A 43 -30.00 -12.95 8.25
N PHE A 44 -29.49 -11.74 8.53
CA PHE A 44 -28.07 -11.52 8.74
C PHE A 44 -27.59 -12.20 10.04
N PRO A 45 -26.47 -12.96 9.98
CA PRO A 45 -25.97 -13.70 11.15
C PRO A 45 -25.61 -12.80 12.33
N PRO A 46 -26.31 -12.89 13.47
CA PRO A 46 -26.03 -12.04 14.64
C PRO A 46 -24.57 -12.12 15.15
N PRO A 47 -23.89 -13.29 15.13
CA PRO A 47 -22.49 -13.36 15.55
C PRO A 47 -21.53 -12.55 14.68
N TYR A 48 -21.90 -12.20 13.41
CA TYR A 48 -21.04 -11.47 12.49
C TYR A 48 -21.03 -9.96 12.75
N VAL A 49 -22.03 -9.43 13.48
CA VAL A 49 -22.11 -8.00 13.82
C VAL A 49 -20.86 -7.53 14.58
N ARG A 50 -20.44 -8.31 15.59
CA ARG A 50 -19.23 -7.97 16.37
C ARG A 50 -17.97 -8.00 15.50
N THR A 51 -17.86 -8.99 14.60
CA THR A 51 -16.74 -9.12 13.68
C THR A 51 -16.66 -7.92 12.75
N LEU A 52 -17.80 -7.51 12.19
CA LEU A 52 -17.91 -6.35 11.29
C LEU A 52 -17.49 -5.03 11.98
N GLN A 53 -17.88 -4.85 13.24
CA GLN A 53 -17.49 -3.68 14.04
C GLN A 53 -15.98 -3.69 14.35
N SER A 54 -15.42 -4.84 14.69
CA SER A 54 -13.98 -4.99 14.92
C SER A 54 -13.16 -4.74 13.65
N ASP A 55 -13.62 -5.26 12.52
CA ASP A 55 -12.96 -5.03 11.23
C ASP A 55 -13.00 -3.53 10.85
N LYS A 56 -14.09 -2.81 11.16
CA LYS A 56 -14.16 -1.34 10.98
C LYS A 56 -13.08 -0.62 11.77
N GLY A 57 -12.90 -0.96 13.04
CA GLY A 57 -11.85 -0.38 13.86
C GLY A 57 -10.44 -0.60 13.27
N SER A 58 -10.21 -1.77 12.67
CA SER A 58 -8.96 -2.08 11.98
C SER A 58 -8.76 -1.20 10.73
N LEU A 59 -9.81 -1.00 9.92
CA LEU A 59 -9.76 -0.14 8.74
C LEU A 59 -9.55 1.33 9.10
N ASP A 60 -10.24 1.83 10.12
CA ASP A 60 -10.08 3.20 10.60
C ASP A 60 -8.66 3.44 11.15
N GLY A 61 -8.10 2.43 11.82
CA GLY A 61 -6.71 2.46 12.27
C GLY A 61 -5.71 2.57 11.11
N LEU A 62 -5.92 1.80 10.03
CA LEU A 62 -5.09 1.89 8.83
C LEU A 62 -5.21 3.26 8.14
N ARG A 63 -6.43 3.80 8.04
CA ARG A 63 -6.65 5.13 7.46
C ARG A 63 -5.92 6.20 8.26
N THR A 64 -6.07 6.19 9.59
CA THR A 64 -5.37 7.13 10.48
C THR A 64 -3.85 7.00 10.35
N ALA A 65 -3.34 5.79 10.17
CA ALA A 65 -1.91 5.56 9.96
C ALA A 65 -1.44 6.07 8.59
N CYS A 66 -2.24 5.87 7.54
CA CYS A 66 -1.96 6.39 6.20
C CYS A 66 -1.86 7.93 6.18
N ASP A 67 -2.75 8.60 6.90
CA ASP A 67 -2.74 10.07 7.04
C ASP A 67 -1.47 10.59 7.78
N LYS A 68 -0.86 9.76 8.61
CA LYS A 68 0.39 10.07 9.34
C LYS A 68 1.65 9.85 8.50
N GLY A 69 1.56 9.08 7.42
CA GLY A 69 2.67 8.79 6.53
C GLY A 69 3.01 7.31 6.40
N MET A 70 4.00 7.03 5.54
CA MET A 70 4.38 5.68 5.16
C MET A 70 4.88 4.84 6.34
N SER A 71 5.69 5.42 7.22
CA SER A 71 6.22 4.72 8.41
C SER A 71 5.10 4.23 9.33
N ALA A 72 4.12 5.10 9.63
CA ALA A 72 2.99 4.76 10.46
C ALA A 72 2.09 3.68 9.80
N LEU A 73 1.89 3.78 8.47
CA LEU A 73 1.12 2.80 7.71
C LEU A 73 1.79 1.41 7.72
N CYS A 74 3.12 1.35 7.54
CA CYS A 74 3.88 0.10 7.64
C CYS A 74 3.71 -0.57 9.00
N GLY A 75 3.85 0.20 10.09
CA GLY A 75 3.65 -0.29 11.46
C GLY A 75 2.23 -0.82 11.69
N ALA A 76 1.22 -0.09 11.22
CA ALA A 76 -0.17 -0.50 11.35
C ALA A 76 -0.49 -1.77 10.54
N LEU A 77 0.04 -1.91 9.34
CA LEU A 77 -0.13 -3.10 8.49
C LEU A 77 0.58 -4.33 9.07
N GLY A 78 1.75 -4.15 9.68
CA GLY A 78 2.49 -5.22 10.35
C GLY A 78 1.73 -5.82 11.54
N THR A 79 0.91 -5.02 12.21
CA THR A 79 0.09 -5.45 13.35
C THR A 79 -1.37 -5.73 13.01
N LEU A 80 -1.78 -5.53 11.75
CA LEU A 80 -3.16 -5.71 11.31
C LEU A 80 -3.66 -7.14 11.53
N LYS A 81 -4.75 -7.25 12.27
CA LYS A 81 -5.45 -8.52 12.50
C LYS A 81 -6.94 -8.33 12.31
N PHE A 82 -7.51 -9.16 11.46
CA PHE A 82 -8.96 -9.25 11.33
C PHE A 82 -9.53 -10.21 12.39
N ALA A 83 -10.67 -9.87 12.97
CA ALA A 83 -11.33 -10.69 13.98
C ALA A 83 -11.70 -12.07 13.43
N THR A 84 -11.76 -13.06 14.29
CA THR A 84 -12.28 -14.38 13.93
C THR A 84 -13.79 -14.31 13.77
N LEU A 85 -14.34 -14.91 12.72
CA LEU A 85 -15.78 -15.04 12.53
C LEU A 85 -16.40 -15.89 13.62
N GLY A 86 -17.47 -15.39 14.21
CA GLY A 86 -18.28 -16.16 15.13
C GLY A 86 -18.89 -17.41 14.45
N ARG A 87 -19.06 -18.47 15.22
CA ARG A 87 -19.73 -19.68 14.70
C ARG A 87 -21.20 -19.37 14.43
N PHE A 88 -21.66 -19.72 13.24
CA PHE A 88 -23.05 -19.57 12.82
C PHE A 88 -23.45 -20.80 12.03
N LYS A 89 -24.63 -21.36 12.36
CA LYS A 89 -25.23 -22.45 11.63
C LYS A 89 -26.54 -21.93 11.03
N PRO A 90 -26.62 -21.76 9.70
CA PRO A 90 -27.83 -21.28 9.05
C PRO A 90 -28.98 -22.25 9.26
N ALA A 91 -30.17 -21.73 9.49
CA ALA A 91 -31.42 -22.49 9.57
C ALA A 91 -32.21 -22.40 8.26
N THR A 92 -31.96 -21.39 7.45
CA THR A 92 -32.66 -21.13 6.18
C THR A 92 -31.64 -20.87 5.04
N GLY A 93 -32.11 -21.06 3.80
CA GLY A 93 -31.28 -20.77 2.62
C GLY A 93 -30.90 -19.29 2.52
N ASP A 94 -31.76 -18.39 2.97
CA ASP A 94 -31.44 -16.94 2.97
C ASP A 94 -30.34 -16.60 3.98
N GLU A 95 -30.34 -17.21 5.16
CA GLU A 95 -29.25 -17.06 6.12
C GLU A 95 -27.93 -17.61 5.58
N GLU A 96 -27.96 -18.77 4.90
CA GLU A 96 -26.79 -19.40 4.30
C GLU A 96 -26.21 -18.48 3.21
N ARG A 97 -27.04 -17.95 2.32
CA ARG A 97 -26.65 -17.02 1.27
C ARG A 97 -26.02 -15.76 1.84
N LEU A 98 -26.69 -15.09 2.80
CA LEU A 98 -26.18 -13.88 3.42
C LEU A 98 -24.86 -14.12 4.17
N ALA A 99 -24.72 -15.26 4.83
CA ALA A 99 -23.47 -15.63 5.48
C ALA A 99 -22.33 -15.86 4.47
N GLY A 100 -22.65 -16.42 3.29
CA GLY A 100 -21.73 -16.58 2.17
C GLY A 100 -21.29 -15.23 1.61
N ASP A 101 -22.25 -14.41 1.18
CA ASP A 101 -22.01 -13.09 0.61
C ASP A 101 -21.15 -12.20 1.55
N PHE A 102 -21.45 -12.23 2.85
CA PHE A 102 -20.64 -11.50 3.84
C PHE A 102 -19.20 -12.01 3.91
N LYS A 103 -18.99 -13.33 3.91
CA LYS A 103 -17.65 -13.93 3.92
C LYS A 103 -16.85 -13.52 2.68
N ASP A 104 -17.50 -13.49 1.53
CA ASP A 104 -16.87 -13.13 0.26
C ASP A 104 -16.44 -11.66 0.23
N LEU A 105 -17.30 -10.73 0.67
CA LEU A 105 -16.94 -9.33 0.83
C LEU A 105 -15.76 -9.15 1.80
N ARG A 106 -15.81 -9.85 2.92
CA ARG A 106 -14.75 -9.80 3.93
C ARG A 106 -13.42 -10.39 3.43
N ASN A 107 -13.45 -11.46 2.65
CA ASN A 107 -12.26 -12.03 2.03
C ASN A 107 -11.65 -11.05 1.05
N ARG A 108 -12.44 -10.38 0.22
CA ARG A 108 -11.96 -9.33 -0.68
C ARG A 108 -11.29 -8.17 0.07
N ILE A 109 -11.83 -7.77 1.24
CA ILE A 109 -11.17 -6.76 2.09
C ILE A 109 -9.80 -7.25 2.56
N LYS A 110 -9.68 -8.52 2.97
CA LYS A 110 -8.42 -9.13 3.40
C LYS A 110 -7.42 -9.23 2.26
N ASP A 111 -7.88 -9.61 1.07
CA ASP A 111 -7.04 -9.70 -0.12
C ASP A 111 -6.43 -8.34 -0.47
N LEU A 112 -7.23 -7.26 -0.42
CA LEU A 112 -6.74 -5.90 -0.59
C LEU A 112 -5.73 -5.49 0.49
N ALA A 113 -5.94 -5.90 1.75
CA ALA A 113 -4.98 -5.64 2.82
C ALA A 113 -3.67 -6.40 2.60
N ASP A 114 -3.74 -7.63 2.13
CA ASP A 114 -2.55 -8.43 1.82
C ASP A 114 -1.81 -7.92 0.57
N ASP A 115 -2.53 -7.41 -0.41
CA ASP A 115 -1.91 -6.72 -1.55
C ASP A 115 -1.22 -5.43 -1.12
N LEU A 116 -1.84 -4.66 -0.24
CA LEU A 116 -1.20 -3.46 0.34
C LEU A 116 0.07 -3.82 1.13
N LYS A 117 0.07 -4.93 1.89
CA LYS A 117 1.28 -5.43 2.57
C LYS A 117 2.40 -5.82 1.60
N LYS A 118 2.08 -6.40 0.44
CA LYS A 118 3.09 -6.79 -0.56
C LYS A 118 3.77 -5.58 -1.21
N LEU A 119 3.09 -4.44 -1.26
CA LEU A 119 3.64 -3.20 -1.80
C LEU A 119 4.63 -2.51 -0.83
N LEU A 120 4.57 -2.87 0.45
CA LEU A 120 5.39 -2.28 1.50
C LEU A 120 6.57 -3.17 1.84
N PRO A 121 7.75 -2.59 2.17
CA PRO A 121 8.82 -3.37 2.76
C PRO A 121 8.33 -4.00 4.07
N ALA A 122 8.68 -5.25 4.30
CA ALA A 122 8.30 -6.00 5.50
C ALA A 122 8.83 -5.31 6.78
N ASP A 123 9.94 -4.61 6.67
CA ASP A 123 10.56 -3.78 7.68
C ASP A 123 10.93 -2.42 7.07
N PHE A 124 10.19 -1.39 7.44
CA PHE A 124 10.41 -0.02 6.94
C PHE A 124 11.76 0.55 7.42
N GLU A 125 12.14 0.31 8.67
CA GLU A 125 13.40 0.81 9.22
C GLU A 125 14.60 0.14 8.54
N GLN A 126 14.53 -1.16 8.29
CA GLN A 126 15.55 -1.87 7.52
C GLN A 126 15.61 -1.36 6.08
N GLY A 127 14.49 -1.12 5.43
CA GLY A 127 14.44 -0.52 4.08
C GLY A 127 15.12 0.84 4.02
N VAL A 128 14.90 1.70 5.02
CA VAL A 128 15.58 3.01 5.14
C VAL A 128 17.09 2.82 5.34
N ALA A 129 17.50 1.90 6.20
CA ALA A 129 18.91 1.59 6.44
C ALA A 129 19.61 1.09 5.15
N ASP A 130 18.95 0.21 4.41
CA ASP A 130 19.46 -0.30 3.12
C ASP A 130 19.62 0.84 2.10
N MET A 131 18.64 1.72 1.98
CA MET A 131 18.74 2.90 1.11
C MET A 131 19.87 3.84 1.53
N GLN A 132 20.10 4.03 2.84
CA GLN A 132 21.24 4.80 3.35
C GLN A 132 22.57 4.15 2.96
N ALA A 133 22.69 2.84 3.13
CA ALA A 133 23.90 2.09 2.78
C ALA A 133 24.18 2.14 1.27
N MET A 134 23.16 2.07 0.41
CA MET A 134 23.26 2.16 -1.05
C MET A 134 23.52 3.59 -1.56
N GLY A 135 23.19 4.60 -0.78
CA GLY A 135 23.24 6.00 -1.18
C GLY A 135 24.59 6.46 -1.74
N PRO A 136 25.75 6.13 -1.14
CA PRO A 136 27.06 6.50 -1.67
C PRO A 136 27.32 5.87 -3.04
N ALA A 137 27.01 4.58 -3.21
CA ALA A 137 27.20 3.85 -4.48
C ALA A 137 26.30 4.42 -5.59
N THR A 138 25.03 4.68 -5.30
CA THR A 138 24.06 5.28 -6.22
C THR A 138 24.49 6.68 -6.66
N ARG A 139 24.97 7.51 -5.74
CA ARG A 139 25.53 8.83 -6.07
C ARG A 139 26.79 8.73 -6.90
N GLY A 140 27.66 7.73 -6.62
CA GLY A 140 28.84 7.44 -7.40
C GLY A 140 28.49 7.09 -8.85
N LEU A 141 27.51 6.19 -9.02
CA LEU A 141 27.01 5.79 -10.34
C LEU A 141 26.40 6.99 -11.10
N ALA A 142 25.55 7.77 -10.45
CA ALA A 142 24.96 8.96 -11.08
C ALA A 142 26.04 9.97 -11.54
N LYS A 143 27.09 10.18 -10.74
CA LYS A 143 28.24 11.02 -11.14
C LYS A 143 29.00 10.42 -12.33
N ALA A 144 29.20 9.12 -12.34
CA ALA A 144 29.88 8.44 -13.45
C ALA A 144 29.09 8.56 -14.75
N VAL A 145 27.76 8.33 -14.70
CA VAL A 145 26.86 8.48 -15.85
C VAL A 145 26.87 9.93 -16.39
N ARG A 146 26.74 10.93 -15.51
CA ARG A 146 26.82 12.34 -15.92
C ARG A 146 28.15 12.68 -16.57
N ARG A 147 29.27 12.27 -15.96
CA ARG A 147 30.62 12.50 -16.55
C ARG A 147 30.80 11.81 -17.89
N PHE A 148 30.25 10.59 -18.03
CA PHE A 148 30.26 9.91 -19.31
C PHE A 148 29.46 10.68 -20.35
N HIS A 149 28.23 11.08 -20.01
CA HIS A 149 27.37 11.88 -20.89
C HIS A 149 28.06 13.16 -21.34
N ASP A 150 28.59 13.94 -20.40
CA ASP A 150 29.26 15.22 -20.71
C ASP A 150 30.45 15.02 -21.64
N ARG A 151 31.29 13.98 -21.37
CA ARG A 151 32.43 13.65 -22.22
C ARG A 151 32.01 13.15 -23.60
N PHE A 152 30.97 12.36 -23.65
CA PHE A 152 30.42 11.81 -24.89
C PHE A 152 29.88 12.96 -25.77
N GLN A 153 29.11 13.87 -25.20
CA GLN A 153 28.61 15.05 -25.92
C GLN A 153 29.75 15.97 -26.39
N ALA A 154 30.72 16.25 -25.55
CA ALA A 154 31.88 17.04 -25.92
C ALA A 154 32.66 16.41 -27.09
N ARG A 155 32.82 15.07 -27.10
CA ARG A 155 33.49 14.36 -28.18
C ARG A 155 32.68 14.39 -29.48
N LYS A 156 31.37 14.18 -29.40
CA LYS A 156 30.46 14.31 -30.56
C LYS A 156 30.61 15.69 -31.22
N LEU A 157 30.59 16.74 -30.42
CA LEU A 157 30.79 18.10 -30.93
C LEU A 157 32.16 18.29 -31.55
N SER A 158 33.24 17.78 -30.95
CA SER A 158 34.60 17.91 -31.49
C SER A 158 34.83 17.13 -32.78
N GLU A 159 34.12 16.01 -32.95
CA GLU A 159 34.21 15.18 -34.15
C GLU A 159 33.12 15.50 -35.19
N ALA A 160 32.27 16.49 -34.92
CA ALA A 160 31.11 16.88 -35.74
C ALA A 160 30.19 15.66 -36.08
N CYS A 161 30.03 14.77 -35.09
CA CYS A 161 29.20 13.55 -35.22
C CYS A 161 27.86 13.74 -34.51
N ILE A 162 26.82 13.18 -35.11
CA ILE A 162 25.48 13.02 -34.51
C ILE A 162 25.18 11.53 -34.37
N ASP A 163 24.45 11.15 -33.35
CA ASP A 163 23.90 9.80 -33.20
C ASP A 163 22.39 9.77 -33.44
N PHE A 164 21.80 8.58 -33.43
CA PHE A 164 20.37 8.40 -33.65
C PHE A 164 19.50 9.10 -32.61
N GLY A 165 19.97 9.20 -31.37
CA GLY A 165 19.25 9.89 -30.29
C GLY A 165 19.17 11.42 -30.51
N ASP A 166 20.13 12.01 -31.22
CA ASP A 166 20.10 13.44 -31.58
C ASP A 166 19.11 13.74 -32.70
N LEU A 167 18.66 12.73 -33.44
CA LEU A 167 17.68 12.86 -34.51
C LEU A 167 16.23 12.75 -34.04
N GLU A 168 16.01 12.28 -32.79
CA GLU A 168 14.68 12.08 -32.20
C GLU A 168 14.21 13.28 -31.35
N HIS A 169 15.07 14.28 -31.16
CA HIS A 169 14.84 15.52 -30.43
C HIS A 169 15.08 16.74 -31.32
#